data_e42b9910c00fdb680b88a70f79541716
#
_entry.id   e42b9910c00fdb680b88a70f79541716
#
_cell.length_a   1.000
_cell.length_b   1.000
_cell.length_c   1.000
_cell.angle_alpha   90.00
_cell.angle_beta   90.00
_cell.angle_gamma   90.00
#
_symmetry.space_group_name_H-M   'P 1'
#
loop_
_entity.id
_entity.type
_entity.pdbx_description
1 polymer ?
#
loop_
_entity_poly.entity_id
_entity_poly.type
_entity_poly.pdbx_seq_one_letter_code
_entity_poly.pdbx_strand_id
1 'polypeptide(L)'
;MKKTLLLTIAMLISGTSVAATDHYILRDGNHVRHLKISKMNDEINVTADVDFEPNANEAGSSSCSAELKGKAKTVAENELVLKVHSESEASYCELKVHLSTDGAKIDQSPDCDNFVVGICRFSSDGKELLKIK
;
A
#
# COMPACT_ATOMS: atom_id res chain seq x y z
N MET A 1 -23.44 39.98 16.29
CA MET A 1 -22.03 40.18 15.98
C MET A 1 -21.16 39.01 16.45
N LYS A 2 -21.28 38.63 17.68
CA LYS A 2 -20.49 37.51 18.21
C LYS A 2 -20.82 36.19 17.54
N LYS A 3 -22.03 36.02 17.09
CA LYS A 3 -22.45 34.78 16.41
C LYS A 3 -21.76 34.59 15.07
N THR A 4 -21.44 35.67 14.40
CA THR A 4 -20.78 35.61 13.10
C THR A 4 -19.37 35.07 13.20
N LEU A 5 -18.65 35.42 14.26
CA LEU A 5 -17.31 34.95 14.51
C LEU A 5 -17.27 33.45 14.76
N LEU A 6 -18.26 32.94 15.49
CA LEU A 6 -18.33 31.50 15.77
C LEU A 6 -18.54 30.69 14.51
N LEU A 7 -19.37 31.20 13.59
CA LEU A 7 -19.59 30.53 12.31
C LEU A 7 -18.34 30.46 11.47
N THR A 8 -17.54 31.51 11.50
CA THR A 8 -16.30 31.53 10.74
C THR A 8 -15.30 30.48 11.23
N ILE A 9 -15.22 30.32 12.53
CA ILE A 9 -14.34 29.32 13.13
C ILE A 9 -14.79 27.90 12.76
N ALA A 10 -16.08 27.66 12.77
CA ALA A 10 -16.62 26.35 12.41
C ALA A 10 -16.29 25.99 10.96
N MET A 11 -16.32 26.96 10.07
CA MET A 11 -15.98 26.73 8.68
C MET A 11 -14.52 26.38 8.49
N LEU A 12 -13.64 27.00 9.25
CA LEU A 12 -12.21 26.69 9.18
C LEU A 12 -11.93 25.26 9.61
N ILE A 13 -12.61 24.79 10.63
CA ILE A 13 -12.45 23.43 11.10
C ILE A 13 -12.92 22.42 10.06
N SER A 14 -14.05 22.69 9.43
CA SER A 14 -14.59 21.77 8.43
C SER A 14 -13.76 21.75 7.15
N GLY A 15 -13.00 22.81 6.88
CA GLY A 15 -12.15 22.89 5.71
C GLY A 15 -10.82 22.14 5.84
N THR A 16 -10.50 21.63 7.02
CA THR A 16 -9.24 20.96 7.27
C THR A 16 -9.37 19.45 7.33
N SER A 17 -10.20 18.86 6.48
CA SER A 17 -10.28 17.41 6.42
C SER A 17 -8.96 16.86 5.87
N VAL A 18 -8.26 16.08 6.65
CA VAL A 18 -6.98 15.50 6.28
C VAL A 18 -7.18 14.04 5.88
N ALA A 19 -6.46 13.60 4.85
CA ALA A 19 -6.49 12.22 4.46
C ALA A 19 -5.94 11.35 5.59
N ALA A 20 -6.68 10.30 5.94
CA ALA A 20 -6.19 9.32 6.90
C ALA A 20 -5.28 8.36 6.15
N THR A 21 -4.05 8.20 6.63
CA THR A 21 -3.09 7.27 6.04
C THR A 21 -2.68 6.23 7.06
N ASP A 22 -2.85 4.97 6.69
CA ASP A 22 -2.37 3.85 7.47
C ASP A 22 -1.13 3.28 6.82
N HIS A 23 -0.13 2.99 7.60
CA HIS A 23 1.16 2.49 7.12
C HIS A 23 1.47 1.15 7.78
N TYR A 24 1.81 0.16 6.96
CA TYR A 24 2.13 -1.18 7.42
C TYR A 24 3.52 -1.56 6.92
N ILE A 25 4.24 -2.36 7.70
CA ILE A 25 5.59 -2.78 7.35
C ILE A 25 5.80 -4.24 7.72
N LEU A 26 6.55 -4.95 6.88
CA LEU A 26 7.02 -6.30 7.14
C LEU A 26 8.50 -6.36 6.81
N ARG A 27 9.31 -6.75 7.79
CA ARG A 27 10.72 -7.01 7.59
C ARG A 27 10.96 -8.51 7.69
N ASP A 28 11.50 -9.09 6.62
CA ASP A 28 11.81 -10.50 6.54
C ASP A 28 13.26 -10.62 6.07
N GLY A 29 14.19 -10.60 7.02
CA GLY A 29 15.60 -10.53 6.68
C GLY A 29 15.89 -9.22 5.95
N ASN A 30 16.41 -9.33 4.73
CA ASN A 30 16.74 -8.17 3.91
C ASN A 30 15.61 -7.74 3.01
N HIS A 31 14.46 -8.42 3.07
CA HIS A 31 13.26 -7.99 2.38
C HIS A 31 12.46 -7.06 3.29
N VAL A 32 12.11 -5.91 2.77
CA VAL A 32 11.25 -4.97 3.49
C VAL A 32 10.07 -4.65 2.59
N ARG A 33 8.87 -4.84 3.11
CA ARG A 33 7.63 -4.53 2.39
C ARG A 33 6.90 -3.44 3.14
N HIS A 34 6.46 -2.43 2.40
CA HIS A 34 5.66 -1.34 2.93
C HIS A 34 4.33 -1.31 2.23
N LEU A 35 3.29 -1.01 2.98
CA LEU A 35 1.96 -0.82 2.44
C LEU A 35 1.40 0.46 3.04
N LYS A 36 0.96 1.36 2.19
CA LYS A 36 0.31 2.60 2.61
C LYS A 36 -1.08 2.65 2.04
N ILE A 37 -2.05 2.92 2.89
CA ILE A 37 -3.44 3.04 2.49
C ILE A 37 -3.91 4.42 2.90
N SER A 38 -4.26 5.25 1.92
CA SER A 38 -4.75 6.60 2.16
C SER A 38 -6.20 6.69 1.75
N LYS A 39 -7.02 7.23 2.64
CA LYS A 39 -8.43 7.47 2.35
C LYS A 39 -8.66 8.97 2.32
N MET A 40 -9.18 9.45 1.21
CA MET A 40 -9.52 10.86 1.05
C MET A 40 -10.86 10.93 0.32
N ASN A 41 -11.84 11.53 0.97
CA ASN A 41 -13.21 11.54 0.47
C ASN A 41 -13.66 10.08 0.31
N ASP A 42 -14.10 9.70 -0.87
CA ASP A 42 -14.54 8.33 -1.13
C ASP A 42 -13.48 7.51 -1.86
N GLU A 43 -12.29 8.08 -2.01
CA GLU A 43 -11.21 7.39 -2.73
C GLU A 43 -10.24 6.71 -1.78
N ILE A 44 -9.83 5.50 -2.16
CA ILE A 44 -8.83 4.75 -1.44
C ILE A 44 -7.64 4.59 -2.36
N ASN A 45 -6.49 5.10 -1.92
CA ASN A 45 -5.24 4.97 -2.67
C ASN A 45 -4.33 4.02 -1.92
N VAL A 46 -3.75 3.08 -2.64
CA VAL A 46 -2.86 2.08 -2.06
C VAL A 46 -1.50 2.17 -2.74
N THR A 47 -0.46 2.16 -1.93
CA THR A 47 0.92 2.08 -2.41
C THR A 47 1.57 0.88 -1.75
N ALA A 48 2.12 -0.02 -2.56
CA ALA A 48 2.84 -1.18 -2.08
C ALA A 48 4.29 -1.09 -2.57
N ASP A 49 5.23 -1.16 -1.64
CA ASP A 49 6.66 -1.12 -1.94
C ASP A 49 7.34 -2.38 -1.45
N VAL A 50 8.32 -2.84 -2.20
CA VAL A 50 9.18 -3.92 -1.75
C VAL A 50 10.62 -3.56 -2.07
N ASP A 51 11.50 -3.75 -1.08
CA ASP A 51 12.93 -3.53 -1.22
C ASP A 51 13.67 -4.77 -0.74
N PHE A 52 14.71 -5.13 -1.47
CA PHE A 52 15.62 -6.19 -1.07
C PHE A 52 17.04 -5.75 -1.33
N GLU A 53 17.89 -5.83 -0.29
CA GLU A 53 19.32 -5.60 -0.43
C GLU A 53 20.05 -6.81 0.12
N PRO A 54 20.79 -7.53 -0.75
CA PRO A 54 21.54 -8.69 -0.27
C PRO A 54 22.68 -8.28 0.66
N ASN A 55 23.01 -9.16 1.60
CA ASN A 55 24.17 -8.95 2.45
C ASN A 55 25.44 -9.07 1.63
N ALA A 56 26.52 -8.49 2.12
CA ALA A 56 27.82 -8.56 1.46
C ALA A 56 28.29 -10.01 1.23
N ASN A 57 27.78 -10.94 2.03
CA ASN A 57 28.14 -12.35 1.94
C ASN A 57 27.30 -13.15 0.95
N GLU A 58 26.25 -12.54 0.38
CA GLU A 58 25.39 -13.21 -0.57
C GLU A 58 25.87 -12.92 -1.98
N ALA A 59 26.94 -13.58 -2.37
CA ALA A 59 27.53 -13.37 -3.68
C ALA A 59 26.56 -13.78 -4.79
N GLY A 60 26.41 -12.93 -5.79
CA GLY A 60 25.55 -13.20 -6.93
C GLY A 60 24.13 -12.72 -6.80
N SER A 61 23.72 -12.25 -5.64
CA SER A 61 22.38 -11.68 -5.46
C SER A 61 22.38 -10.21 -5.85
N SER A 62 21.32 -9.78 -6.53
CA SER A 62 21.15 -8.38 -6.92
C SER A 62 20.09 -7.73 -6.05
N SER A 63 20.31 -6.48 -5.70
CA SER A 63 19.28 -5.71 -5.03
C SER A 63 18.11 -5.48 -5.98
N CYS A 64 16.93 -5.35 -5.44
CA CYS A 64 15.76 -4.98 -6.22
C CYS A 64 14.84 -4.11 -5.41
N SER A 65 14.08 -3.27 -6.09
CA SER A 65 13.01 -2.51 -5.48
C SER A 65 11.90 -2.35 -6.48
N ALA A 66 10.68 -2.29 -5.98
CA ALA A 66 9.52 -2.13 -6.82
C ALA A 66 8.44 -1.39 -6.06
N GLU A 67 7.64 -0.63 -6.78
CA GLU A 67 6.52 0.10 -6.21
C GLU A 67 5.31 -0.08 -7.11
N LEU A 68 4.16 -0.31 -6.50
CA LEU A 68 2.91 -0.37 -7.20
C LEU A 68 1.93 0.53 -6.46
N LYS A 69 1.28 1.44 -7.18
CA LYS A 69 0.32 2.35 -6.57
C LYS A 69 -0.87 2.59 -7.49
N GLY A 70 -2.00 2.86 -6.89
CA GLY A 70 -3.20 3.15 -7.62
C GLY A 70 -4.40 3.23 -6.72
N LYS A 71 -5.56 3.36 -7.32
CA LYS A 71 -6.83 3.39 -6.60
C LYS A 71 -7.31 1.98 -6.34
N ALA A 72 -7.75 1.74 -5.11
CA ALA A 72 -8.26 0.43 -4.71
C ALA A 72 -9.76 0.49 -4.53
N LYS A 73 -10.37 -0.68 -4.61
CA LYS A 73 -11.81 -0.85 -4.36
C LYS A 73 -11.99 -1.80 -3.18
N THR A 74 -12.98 -1.49 -2.35
CA THR A 74 -13.39 -2.39 -1.29
C THR A 74 -14.28 -3.47 -1.90
N VAL A 75 -13.84 -4.72 -1.82
CA VAL A 75 -14.59 -5.84 -2.39
C VAL A 75 -15.29 -6.68 -1.34
N ALA A 76 -14.85 -6.56 -0.09
CA ALA A 76 -15.47 -7.24 1.04
C ALA A 76 -15.07 -6.47 2.29
N GLU A 77 -15.64 -6.84 3.43
CA GLU A 77 -15.25 -6.26 4.70
C GLU A 77 -13.77 -6.54 4.92
N ASN A 78 -12.99 -5.48 5.13
CA ASN A 78 -11.55 -5.59 5.37
C ASN A 78 -10.74 -6.17 4.19
N GLU A 79 -11.29 -6.07 2.97
CA GLU A 79 -10.56 -6.53 1.80
C GLU A 79 -10.58 -5.48 0.70
N LEU A 80 -9.39 -5.13 0.22
CA LEU A 80 -9.21 -4.15 -0.85
C LEU A 80 -8.56 -4.83 -2.05
N VAL A 81 -8.90 -4.36 -3.25
CA VAL A 81 -8.27 -4.84 -4.49
C VAL A 81 -7.74 -3.66 -5.26
N LEU A 82 -6.48 -3.76 -5.65
CA LEU A 82 -5.78 -2.78 -6.46
C LEU A 82 -5.39 -3.44 -7.77
N LYS A 83 -5.73 -2.80 -8.90
CA LYS A 83 -5.34 -3.27 -10.23
C LYS A 83 -4.52 -2.21 -10.93
N VAL A 84 -3.34 -2.58 -11.40
CA VAL A 84 -2.47 -1.68 -12.14
C VAL A 84 -2.07 -2.33 -13.45
N HIS A 85 -2.26 -1.62 -14.54
CA HIS A 85 -1.91 -2.11 -15.87
C HIS A 85 -0.43 -1.90 -16.16
N SER A 86 0.14 -2.80 -16.95
CA SER A 86 1.49 -2.61 -17.47
C SER A 86 1.49 -1.53 -18.53
N GLU A 87 2.67 -1.01 -18.87
CA GLU A 87 2.79 0.01 -19.92
C GLU A 87 2.30 -0.48 -21.28
N SER A 88 2.45 -1.76 -21.53
CA SER A 88 1.99 -2.36 -22.78
C SER A 88 0.49 -2.69 -22.76
N GLU A 89 -0.15 -2.55 -21.61
CA GLU A 89 -1.55 -2.91 -21.38
C GLU A 89 -1.87 -4.38 -21.66
N ALA A 90 -0.85 -5.20 -21.89
CA ALA A 90 -1.03 -6.61 -22.16
C ALA A 90 -1.37 -7.40 -20.90
N SER A 91 -1.02 -6.89 -19.73
CA SER A 91 -1.29 -7.55 -18.47
C SER A 91 -1.50 -6.51 -17.38
N TYR A 92 -2.06 -6.96 -16.27
CA TYR A 92 -2.21 -6.10 -15.10
C TYR A 92 -1.88 -6.88 -13.84
N CYS A 93 -1.33 -6.16 -12.86
CA CYS A 93 -1.06 -6.73 -11.56
C CYS A 93 -2.24 -6.43 -10.65
N GLU A 94 -2.78 -7.47 -10.03
CA GLU A 94 -3.84 -7.33 -9.07
C GLU A 94 -3.32 -7.69 -7.69
N LEU A 95 -3.43 -6.75 -6.76
CA LEU A 95 -3.08 -6.98 -5.38
C LEU A 95 -4.36 -7.04 -4.55
N LYS A 96 -4.46 -8.06 -3.71
CA LYS A 96 -5.52 -8.15 -2.72
C LYS A 96 -4.92 -7.88 -1.36
N VAL A 97 -5.52 -6.95 -0.65
CA VAL A 97 -5.07 -6.57 0.68
C VAL A 97 -6.13 -7.00 1.68
N HIS A 98 -5.75 -7.88 2.59
CA HIS A 98 -6.62 -8.35 3.66
C HIS A 98 -6.23 -7.66 4.95
N LEU A 99 -7.13 -6.83 5.46
CA LEU A 99 -6.88 -6.04 6.65
C LEU A 99 -7.32 -6.77 7.91
N SER A 100 -6.53 -6.65 8.95
CA SER A 100 -6.89 -7.11 10.28
C SER A 100 -6.81 -5.92 11.24
N THR A 101 -7.03 -6.15 12.51
CA THR A 101 -7.03 -5.07 13.51
C THR A 101 -5.71 -4.30 13.51
N ASP A 102 -4.58 -4.99 13.48
CA ASP A 102 -3.27 -4.37 13.58
C ASP A 102 -2.35 -4.70 12.42
N GLY A 103 -2.87 -5.24 11.34
CA GLY A 103 -2.00 -5.65 10.26
C GLY A 103 -2.70 -5.82 8.93
N ALA A 104 -1.93 -6.31 7.96
CA ALA A 104 -2.41 -6.54 6.61
C ALA A 104 -1.64 -7.68 5.97
N LYS A 105 -2.30 -8.40 5.07
CA LYS A 105 -1.65 -9.42 4.24
C LYS A 105 -1.87 -9.03 2.79
N ILE A 106 -0.87 -9.28 1.97
CA ILE A 106 -0.93 -8.95 0.55
C ILE A 106 -0.80 -10.23 -0.27
N ASP A 107 -1.76 -10.42 -1.18
CA ASP A 107 -1.69 -11.47 -2.19
C ASP A 107 -1.56 -10.81 -3.55
N GLN A 108 -0.79 -11.41 -4.44
CA GLN A 108 -0.62 -10.87 -5.79
C GLN A 108 -1.06 -11.88 -6.84
N SER A 109 -1.58 -11.36 -7.96
CA SER A 109 -1.90 -12.21 -9.11
C SER A 109 -0.61 -12.63 -9.82
N PRO A 110 -0.65 -13.73 -10.59
CA PRO A 110 0.55 -14.20 -11.31
C PRO A 110 1.17 -13.15 -12.24
N ASP A 111 0.34 -12.29 -12.84
CA ASP A 111 0.84 -11.28 -13.75
C ASP A 111 1.69 -10.22 -13.08
N CYS A 112 1.65 -10.12 -11.76
CA CYS A 112 2.50 -9.19 -11.02
C CYS A 112 3.98 -9.49 -11.24
N ASP A 113 4.32 -10.73 -11.55
CA ASP A 113 5.71 -11.10 -11.82
C ASP A 113 6.28 -10.38 -13.03
N ASN A 114 5.42 -9.84 -13.89
CA ASN A 114 5.86 -9.04 -15.04
C ASN A 114 6.22 -7.61 -14.66
N PHE A 115 5.87 -7.18 -13.45
CA PHE A 115 6.11 -5.82 -12.97
C PHE A 115 7.37 -5.71 -12.12
N VAL A 116 7.91 -6.83 -11.67
CA VAL A 116 9.09 -6.88 -10.82
C VAL A 116 10.01 -7.99 -11.30
N VAL A 117 11.29 -7.82 -11.03
CA VAL A 117 12.29 -8.78 -11.46
C VAL A 117 12.87 -9.48 -10.23
N GLY A 118 13.07 -10.78 -10.37
CA GLY A 118 13.74 -11.56 -9.33
C GLY A 118 12.87 -11.85 -8.13
N ILE A 119 13.46 -11.72 -6.95
CA ILE A 119 12.82 -12.13 -5.71
C ILE A 119 11.96 -11.04 -5.06
N CYS A 120 11.90 -9.86 -5.67
CA CYS A 120 11.04 -8.79 -5.18
C CYS A 120 9.60 -9.07 -5.58
N ARG A 121 8.80 -9.48 -4.64
CA ARG A 121 7.38 -9.75 -4.86
C ARG A 121 6.57 -8.91 -3.89
N PHE A 122 5.41 -8.43 -4.36
CA PHE A 122 4.53 -7.65 -3.49
C PHE A 122 3.82 -8.51 -2.47
N SER A 123 3.59 -9.77 -2.81
CA SER A 123 2.92 -10.70 -1.90
C SER A 123 3.68 -10.85 -0.59
N SER A 124 2.96 -10.88 0.51
CA SER A 124 3.56 -11.11 1.83
C SER A 124 3.72 -12.61 2.13
N ASP A 125 3.31 -13.48 1.20
CA ASP A 125 3.42 -14.94 1.33
C ASP A 125 2.78 -15.48 2.63
N GLY A 126 1.63 -14.92 2.96
CA GLY A 126 0.91 -15.33 4.16
C GLY A 126 1.36 -14.67 5.45
N LYS A 127 2.42 -13.86 5.38
CA LYS A 127 2.90 -13.15 6.55
C LYS A 127 2.16 -11.82 6.71
N GLU A 128 2.04 -11.37 7.92
CA GLU A 128 1.32 -10.14 8.22
C GLU A 128 2.25 -8.94 8.31
N LEU A 129 1.91 -7.88 7.57
CA LEU A 129 2.55 -6.59 7.74
C LEU A 129 1.93 -5.94 8.97
N LEU A 130 2.75 -5.36 9.82
CA LEU A 130 2.27 -4.73 11.05
C LEU A 130 2.02 -3.26 10.85
N LYS A 131 0.94 -2.79 11.42
CA LYS A 131 0.57 -1.39 11.34
C LYS A 131 1.49 -0.55 12.21
N ILE A 132 2.00 0.53 11.62
CA ILE A 132 2.87 1.48 12.32
C ILE A 132 1.99 2.60 12.85
N LYS A 133 2.19 2.94 14.10
CA LYS A 133 1.45 4.06 14.72
C LYS A 133 2.23 5.35 14.62
#